data_64cddd931e5de25b5ae4cc2ff053fb92
#
_entry.id   64cddd931e5de25b5ae4cc2ff053fb92
#
_cell.length_a   1.000
_cell.length_b   1.000
_cell.length_c   1.000
_cell.angle_alpha   90.00
_cell.angle_beta   90.00
_cell.angle_gamma   90.00
#
_symmetry.space_group_name_H-M   'P 1'
#
loop_
_entity.id
_entity.type
_entity.pdbx_description
1 polymer ?
#
loop_
_entity_poly.entity_id
_entity_poly.type
_entity_poly.pdbx_seq_one_letter_code
_entity_poly.pdbx_strand_id
1 'polypeptide(L)'
;MKITLTALVFLCFHTLGVLANAGYNIKVNIEGYRERKLTLAYYFGNQQYIKDTVKMGADGAYTFSGQTPLLPGIYTLVMTPTNVGIDLLVSEKEQQFSVQTKKASPHADLKFIGSKENELFQQYIHFVSKHNPQLDTLRAQYKRSAEGPKKEKIKQALQKVDSTVQQYLQEFLRVNKDSYAALVIKSSLSIRYPSFSGTDEEKVLKTWLYARKHCFDNVPLTEFRLLRTPHFYQAVTTYVNELLFQHPDSINAGIDYILNQLRPNREAFDYYAIHFLRQYLQPKVMGMDAVFVHLAETYLETGEIQLSNPAQKAKLIQMAQKLKPLLIGKIAPNIALTDRAGKTFNLHDLESEYTLLVIWAYDCGHCKQSAPFWKSFYEKFKDKGVKLLALCHVPEKELPTCWKYVDDNGYGAWLHAADPLFRYAKAYNVESTPQVYLMDRKKVIIGKQIVAEKMEEVIAQIIELRKKNK
;
A
#
# COMPACT_ATOMS: atom_id res chain seq x y z
N MET A 1 -18.62 69.26 -52.37
CA MET A 1 -17.23 68.85 -52.08
C MET A 1 -17.28 67.66 -51.15
N LYS A 2 -17.21 66.43 -51.68
CA LYS A 2 -17.32 65.18 -50.94
C LYS A 2 -15.92 64.72 -50.53
N ILE A 3 -15.66 64.62 -49.23
CA ILE A 3 -14.43 64.08 -48.66
C ILE A 3 -14.69 62.60 -48.34
N THR A 4 -14.04 61.73 -49.08
CA THR A 4 -14.06 60.27 -48.83
C THR A 4 -12.92 59.92 -47.88
N LEU A 5 -13.29 59.44 -46.68
CA LEU A 5 -12.38 58.94 -45.65
C LEU A 5 -12.11 57.47 -45.87
N THR A 6 -10.89 57.14 -46.31
CA THR A 6 -10.46 55.73 -46.49
C THR A 6 -9.91 55.23 -45.17
N ALA A 7 -10.62 54.31 -44.52
CA ALA A 7 -10.19 53.63 -43.31
C ALA A 7 -9.19 52.52 -43.68
N LEU A 8 -7.94 52.64 -43.22
CA LEU A 8 -6.90 51.61 -43.34
C LEU A 8 -7.09 50.63 -42.20
N VAL A 9 -7.58 49.42 -42.51
CA VAL A 9 -7.68 48.33 -41.52
C VAL A 9 -6.33 47.64 -41.45
N PHE A 10 -5.59 47.86 -40.34
CA PHE A 10 -4.40 47.07 -39.99
C PHE A 10 -4.87 45.69 -39.46
N LEU A 11 -4.75 44.67 -40.31
CA LEU A 11 -4.86 43.26 -39.86
C LEU A 11 -3.56 42.87 -39.13
N CYS A 12 -3.57 42.94 -37.79
CA CYS A 12 -2.56 42.29 -36.97
C CYS A 12 -2.78 40.77 -37.03
N PHE A 13 -2.03 40.08 -37.90
CA PHE A 13 -1.86 38.64 -37.81
C PHE A 13 -1.07 38.32 -36.54
N HIS A 14 -1.78 38.02 -35.46
CA HIS A 14 -1.21 37.29 -34.34
C HIS A 14 -0.97 35.85 -34.80
N THR A 15 0.24 35.55 -35.26
CA THR A 15 0.71 34.18 -35.36
C THR A 15 0.78 33.62 -33.95
N LEU A 16 -0.28 32.98 -33.50
CA LEU A 16 -0.23 32.02 -32.40
C LEU A 16 0.72 30.91 -32.87
N GLY A 17 1.99 31.04 -32.48
CA GLY A 17 2.95 29.96 -32.59
C GLY A 17 2.40 28.80 -31.73
N VAL A 18 1.76 27.85 -32.39
CA VAL A 18 1.57 26.52 -31.84
C VAL A 18 3.00 26.02 -31.64
N LEU A 19 3.51 26.10 -30.41
CA LEU A 19 4.65 25.33 -29.97
C LEU A 19 4.24 23.87 -30.20
N ALA A 20 4.56 23.34 -31.38
CA ALA A 20 4.49 21.92 -31.63
C ALA A 20 5.30 21.27 -30.48
N ASN A 21 4.65 20.56 -29.60
CA ASN A 21 5.32 19.83 -28.55
C ASN A 21 6.28 18.88 -29.23
N ALA A 22 7.55 19.32 -29.37
CA ALA A 22 8.59 18.48 -29.90
C ALA A 22 8.66 17.26 -29.00
N GLY A 23 8.45 16.04 -29.53
CA GLY A 23 8.53 14.81 -28.78
C GLY A 23 9.86 14.67 -28.04
N TYR A 24 10.24 13.48 -27.65
CA TYR A 24 11.53 13.29 -26.97
C TYR A 24 12.60 12.70 -27.91
N ASN A 25 13.87 12.98 -27.58
CA ASN A 25 15.03 12.38 -28.22
C ASN A 25 16.19 12.27 -27.21
N ILE A 26 16.47 11.04 -26.77
CA ILE A 26 17.53 10.74 -25.80
C ILE A 26 18.55 9.85 -26.49
N LYS A 27 19.74 10.41 -26.79
CA LYS A 27 20.84 9.69 -27.42
C LYS A 27 21.82 9.18 -26.37
N VAL A 28 22.11 7.87 -26.38
CA VAL A 28 22.94 7.21 -25.40
C VAL A 28 24.16 6.56 -26.02
N ASN A 29 25.34 6.94 -25.54
CA ASN A 29 26.64 6.37 -25.93
C ASN A 29 27.26 5.68 -24.72
N ILE A 30 27.53 4.38 -24.79
CA ILE A 30 28.14 3.60 -23.71
C ILE A 30 29.42 2.95 -24.25
N GLU A 31 30.57 3.53 -23.94
CA GLU A 31 31.87 2.98 -24.35
C GLU A 31 32.05 1.56 -23.79
N GLY A 32 32.45 0.62 -24.66
CA GLY A 32 32.63 -0.78 -24.28
C GLY A 32 31.35 -1.61 -24.16
N TYR A 33 30.17 -1.05 -24.38
CA TYR A 33 28.91 -1.81 -24.41
C TYR A 33 28.56 -2.11 -25.87
N ARG A 34 28.47 -3.41 -26.19
CA ARG A 34 28.27 -3.90 -27.56
C ARG A 34 26.97 -4.69 -27.72
N GLU A 35 26.12 -4.67 -26.74
CA GLU A 35 24.84 -5.39 -26.81
C GLU A 35 23.94 -4.78 -27.88
N ARG A 36 23.20 -5.63 -28.59
CA ARG A 36 22.34 -5.18 -29.69
C ARG A 36 21.21 -4.26 -29.24
N LYS A 37 20.80 -4.33 -27.98
CA LYS A 37 19.63 -3.60 -27.45
C LYS A 37 19.98 -2.88 -26.15
N LEU A 38 19.30 -1.73 -25.95
CA LEU A 38 19.27 -1.00 -24.69
C LEU A 38 17.79 -0.71 -24.35
N THR A 39 17.40 -0.86 -23.08
CA THR A 39 16.03 -0.65 -22.63
C THR A 39 15.94 0.62 -21.81
N LEU A 40 14.88 1.42 -22.05
CA LEU A 40 14.48 2.55 -21.22
C LEU A 40 13.24 2.12 -20.41
N ALA A 41 13.34 2.15 -19.09
CA ALA A 41 12.25 1.88 -18.16
C ALA A 41 11.89 3.15 -17.39
N TYR A 42 10.72 3.16 -16.73
CA TYR A 42 10.28 4.25 -15.85
C TYR A 42 9.59 3.70 -14.61
N TYR A 43 9.62 4.43 -13.52
CA TYR A 43 8.89 4.09 -12.30
C TYR A 43 7.42 4.48 -12.42
N PHE A 44 6.53 3.62 -11.91
CA PHE A 44 5.16 3.97 -11.60
C PHE A 44 4.64 3.08 -10.46
N GLY A 45 4.17 3.68 -9.39
CA GLY A 45 3.85 2.94 -8.18
C GLY A 45 5.09 2.21 -7.63
N ASN A 46 4.94 0.92 -7.36
CA ASN A 46 6.02 0.07 -6.80
C ASN A 46 6.81 -0.72 -7.85
N GLN A 47 6.64 -0.42 -9.14
CA GLN A 47 7.24 -1.19 -10.21
C GLN A 47 7.95 -0.30 -11.23
N GLN A 48 8.83 -0.91 -12.00
CA GLN A 48 9.37 -0.32 -13.20
C GLN A 48 8.71 -0.93 -14.43
N TYR A 49 8.36 -0.09 -15.39
CA TYR A 49 7.74 -0.48 -16.63
C TYR A 49 8.68 -0.15 -17.81
N ILE A 50 8.75 -1.04 -18.79
CA ILE A 50 9.50 -0.78 -20.00
C ILE A 50 8.76 0.30 -20.80
N LYS A 51 9.46 1.42 -21.10
CA LYS A 51 8.98 2.45 -22.00
C LYS A 51 9.30 2.08 -23.45
N ASP A 52 10.56 1.67 -23.69
CA ASP A 52 11.02 1.32 -25.01
C ASP A 52 12.28 0.45 -24.96
N THR A 53 12.58 -0.24 -26.07
CA THR A 53 13.81 -1.00 -26.27
C THR A 53 14.32 -0.77 -27.68
N VAL A 54 15.45 -0.09 -27.78
CA VAL A 54 16.05 0.30 -29.06
C VAL A 54 17.26 -0.54 -29.41
N LYS A 55 17.56 -0.64 -30.70
CA LYS A 55 18.78 -1.26 -31.22
C LYS A 55 19.89 -0.24 -31.35
N MET A 56 21.13 -0.71 -31.24
CA MET A 56 22.30 0.12 -31.54
C MET A 56 22.28 0.59 -33.01
N GLY A 57 22.42 1.87 -33.22
CA GLY A 57 22.53 2.49 -34.54
C GLY A 57 23.87 2.23 -35.21
N ALA A 58 23.99 2.60 -36.49
CA ALA A 58 25.24 2.51 -37.26
C ALA A 58 26.38 3.38 -36.69
N ASP A 59 26.01 4.45 -35.98
CA ASP A 59 26.93 5.35 -35.26
C ASP A 59 27.38 4.81 -33.89
N GLY A 60 26.97 3.62 -33.53
CA GLY A 60 27.26 2.99 -32.21
C GLY A 60 26.46 3.55 -31.05
N ALA A 61 25.49 4.42 -31.27
CA ALA A 61 24.63 4.99 -30.26
C ALA A 61 23.24 4.28 -30.18
N TYR A 62 22.58 4.42 -29.05
CA TYR A 62 21.17 4.02 -28.84
C TYR A 62 20.34 5.30 -28.80
N THR A 63 19.31 5.40 -29.62
CA THR A 63 18.45 6.59 -29.67
C THR A 63 17.02 6.24 -29.34
N PHE A 64 16.55 6.76 -28.23
CA PHE A 64 15.14 6.69 -27.79
C PHE A 64 14.45 7.96 -28.28
N SER A 65 13.45 7.85 -29.15
CA SER A 65 12.73 8.99 -29.69
C SER A 65 11.26 8.73 -29.88
N GLY A 66 10.44 9.75 -29.79
CA GLY A 66 9.01 9.68 -30.02
C GLY A 66 8.40 11.06 -30.24
N GLN A 67 7.23 11.10 -30.88
CA GLN A 67 6.54 12.36 -31.16
C GLN A 67 5.81 12.96 -29.97
N THR A 68 5.43 12.12 -28.99
CA THR A 68 4.78 12.56 -27.76
C THR A 68 5.83 12.67 -26.66
N PRO A 69 5.91 13.80 -25.94
CA PRO A 69 6.84 13.97 -24.82
C PRO A 69 6.68 12.87 -23.76
N LEU A 70 7.75 12.50 -23.12
CA LEU A 70 7.73 11.66 -21.93
C LEU A 70 7.13 12.44 -20.77
N LEU A 71 6.38 11.74 -19.91
CA LEU A 71 5.90 12.34 -18.68
C LEU A 71 7.05 12.49 -17.67
N PRO A 72 7.04 13.54 -16.84
CA PRO A 72 8.10 13.76 -15.85
C PRO A 72 8.29 12.54 -14.94
N GLY A 73 9.55 12.20 -14.68
CA GLY A 73 9.86 11.03 -13.85
C GLY A 73 11.34 10.68 -13.80
N ILE A 74 11.63 9.65 -13.03
CA ILE A 74 12.89 8.93 -13.05
C ILE A 74 12.77 7.81 -14.06
N TYR A 75 13.64 7.83 -15.07
CA TYR A 75 13.77 6.78 -16.05
C TYR A 75 15.09 6.05 -15.86
N THR A 76 15.12 4.78 -16.18
CA THR A 76 16.33 3.94 -16.01
C THR A 76 16.74 3.34 -17.34
N LEU A 77 17.97 3.59 -17.77
CA LEU A 77 18.61 2.84 -18.85
C LEU A 77 19.07 1.51 -18.29
N VAL A 78 18.55 0.40 -18.80
CA VAL A 78 18.87 -0.94 -18.31
C VAL A 78 19.82 -1.64 -19.29
N MET A 79 21.03 -1.93 -18.82
CA MET A 79 22.07 -2.63 -19.57
C MET A 79 21.99 -4.14 -19.32
N THR A 80 21.65 -4.89 -20.38
CA THR A 80 21.67 -6.35 -20.33
C THR A 80 23.05 -6.92 -20.71
N PRO A 81 23.46 -8.12 -20.29
CA PRO A 81 22.73 -9.04 -19.39
C PRO A 81 22.93 -8.74 -17.89
N THR A 82 23.73 -7.75 -17.53
CA THR A 82 24.10 -7.44 -16.13
C THR A 82 22.99 -6.77 -15.34
N ASN A 83 21.95 -6.27 -16.01
CA ASN A 83 20.85 -5.51 -15.43
C ASN A 83 21.32 -4.27 -14.64
N VAL A 84 22.48 -3.71 -14.99
CA VAL A 84 22.93 -2.43 -14.42
C VAL A 84 22.02 -1.34 -14.92
N GLY A 85 21.42 -0.57 -13.99
CA GLY A 85 20.55 0.56 -14.27
C GLY A 85 21.30 1.89 -14.15
N ILE A 86 21.03 2.83 -15.05
CA ILE A 86 21.46 4.22 -14.97
C ILE A 86 20.22 5.08 -14.92
N ASP A 87 19.99 5.72 -13.78
CA ASP A 87 18.86 6.62 -13.62
C ASP A 87 19.12 7.98 -14.25
N LEU A 88 18.09 8.50 -14.91
CA LEU A 88 18.07 9.82 -15.51
C LEU A 88 16.72 10.50 -15.23
N LEU A 89 16.74 11.80 -15.14
CA LEU A 89 15.55 12.61 -14.99
C LEU A 89 15.03 13.04 -16.37
N VAL A 90 13.73 12.88 -16.55
CA VAL A 90 13.01 13.51 -17.65
C VAL A 90 12.05 14.53 -17.05
N SER A 91 12.17 15.79 -17.46
CA SER A 91 11.26 16.87 -17.07
C SER A 91 10.38 17.28 -18.23
N GLU A 92 9.37 18.10 -17.97
CA GLU A 92 8.52 18.66 -19.03
C GLU A 92 9.31 19.52 -20.02
N LYS A 93 10.40 20.14 -19.56
CA LYS A 93 11.21 21.10 -20.32
C LYS A 93 12.38 20.46 -21.05
N GLU A 94 12.91 19.36 -20.54
CA GLU A 94 14.12 18.71 -21.07
C GLU A 94 13.78 17.32 -21.61
N GLN A 95 13.51 17.29 -22.91
CA GLN A 95 13.11 16.11 -23.66
C GLN A 95 14.16 15.70 -24.71
N GLN A 96 15.19 16.56 -24.92
CA GLN A 96 16.20 16.42 -25.96
C GLN A 96 17.58 16.51 -25.31
N PHE A 97 18.28 15.38 -25.13
CA PHE A 97 19.60 15.35 -24.51
C PHE A 97 20.40 14.09 -24.88
N SER A 98 21.67 14.09 -24.53
CA SER A 98 22.54 12.92 -24.70
C SER A 98 23.11 12.45 -23.38
N VAL A 99 23.31 11.14 -23.30
CA VAL A 99 23.93 10.43 -22.15
C VAL A 99 25.22 9.78 -22.69
N GLN A 100 26.32 9.98 -21.96
CA GLN A 100 27.60 9.34 -22.26
C GLN A 100 28.12 8.66 -21.00
N THR A 101 28.60 7.44 -21.15
CA THR A 101 29.25 6.71 -20.06
C THR A 101 30.12 5.56 -20.57
N LYS A 102 30.71 4.77 -19.63
CA LYS A 102 31.48 3.57 -19.94
C LYS A 102 30.86 2.34 -19.27
N LYS A 103 30.85 1.20 -19.96
CA LYS A 103 30.37 -0.06 -19.40
C LYS A 103 31.13 -0.45 -18.12
N ALA A 104 32.42 -0.19 -18.05
CA ALA A 104 33.28 -0.53 -16.92
C ALA A 104 32.98 0.31 -15.65
N SER A 105 32.46 1.53 -15.83
CA SER A 105 32.22 2.51 -14.76
C SER A 105 30.97 3.36 -15.04
N PRO A 106 29.78 2.72 -15.13
CA PRO A 106 28.60 3.37 -15.70
C PRO A 106 28.11 4.58 -14.90
N HIS A 107 28.36 4.62 -13.59
CA HIS A 107 27.99 5.75 -12.73
C HIS A 107 29.12 6.78 -12.58
N ALA A 108 30.37 6.34 -12.56
CA ALA A 108 31.52 7.25 -12.34
C ALA A 108 31.85 8.11 -13.57
N ASP A 109 31.70 7.54 -14.78
CA ASP A 109 31.96 8.23 -16.04
C ASP A 109 30.69 8.81 -16.68
N LEU A 110 29.58 8.86 -15.96
CA LEU A 110 28.29 9.34 -16.46
C LEU A 110 28.33 10.84 -16.73
N LYS A 111 27.93 11.24 -17.96
CA LYS A 111 27.82 12.63 -18.37
C LYS A 111 26.50 12.85 -19.10
N PHE A 112 25.89 13.98 -18.85
CA PHE A 112 24.73 14.47 -19.59
C PHE A 112 25.08 15.69 -20.42
N ILE A 113 24.55 15.79 -21.61
CA ILE A 113 24.77 16.91 -22.55
C ILE A 113 23.40 17.41 -22.99
N GLY A 114 23.11 18.68 -22.71
CA GLY A 114 21.81 19.29 -23.03
C GLY A 114 20.70 19.01 -21.99
N SER A 115 21.07 18.61 -20.77
CA SER A 115 20.11 18.44 -19.69
C SER A 115 20.65 19.00 -18.37
N LYS A 116 20.19 20.18 -18.01
CA LYS A 116 20.53 20.82 -16.74
C LYS A 116 19.98 20.06 -15.52
N GLU A 117 18.79 19.49 -15.66
CA GLU A 117 18.17 18.68 -14.60
C GLU A 117 19.03 17.46 -14.24
N ASN A 118 19.54 16.76 -15.24
CA ASN A 118 20.40 15.60 -15.02
C ASN A 118 21.79 16.01 -14.48
N GLU A 119 22.35 17.13 -14.91
CA GLU A 119 23.60 17.67 -14.35
C GLU A 119 23.43 17.99 -12.86
N LEU A 120 22.34 18.65 -12.47
CA LEU A 120 22.04 18.97 -11.07
C LEU A 120 21.84 17.70 -10.25
N PHE A 121 21.09 16.73 -10.79
CA PHE A 121 20.89 15.45 -10.13
C PHE A 121 22.19 14.69 -9.91
N GLN A 122 23.06 14.68 -10.92
CA GLN A 122 24.39 14.06 -10.84
C GLN A 122 25.31 14.75 -9.82
N GLN A 123 25.29 16.09 -9.74
CA GLN A 123 26.02 16.85 -8.71
C GLN A 123 25.59 16.42 -7.29
N TYR A 124 24.28 16.28 -7.08
CA TYR A 124 23.75 15.79 -5.80
C TYR A 124 24.21 14.35 -5.52
N ILE A 125 24.04 13.43 -6.47
CA ILE A 125 24.46 12.03 -6.33
C ILE A 125 25.95 11.93 -6.02
N HIS A 126 26.79 12.70 -6.72
CA HIS A 126 28.21 12.72 -6.45
C HIS A 126 28.53 13.21 -5.03
N PHE A 127 27.85 14.26 -4.56
CA PHE A 127 28.03 14.78 -3.22
C PHE A 127 27.65 13.73 -2.14
N VAL A 128 26.47 13.11 -2.25
CA VAL A 128 25.99 12.13 -1.26
C VAL A 128 26.79 10.82 -1.31
N SER A 129 27.24 10.37 -2.47
CA SER A 129 28.08 9.18 -2.61
C SER A 129 29.43 9.32 -1.91
N LYS A 130 29.95 10.55 -1.75
CA LYS A 130 31.16 10.85 -0.99
C LYS A 130 30.93 10.85 0.52
N HIS A 131 29.78 11.30 0.99
CA HIS A 131 29.52 11.54 2.43
C HIS A 131 28.74 10.39 3.12
N ASN A 132 27.82 9.74 2.42
CA ASN A 132 27.00 8.68 3.01
C ASN A 132 27.79 7.50 3.56
N PRO A 133 28.83 6.95 2.88
CA PRO A 133 29.65 5.86 3.45
C PRO A 133 30.33 6.25 4.77
N GLN A 134 30.73 7.52 4.91
CA GLN A 134 31.31 8.03 6.14
C GLN A 134 30.26 8.09 7.26
N LEU A 135 29.05 8.60 6.96
CA LEU A 135 27.93 8.61 7.92
C LEU A 135 27.56 7.21 8.37
N ASP A 136 27.46 6.26 7.44
CA ASP A 136 27.09 4.88 7.76
C ASP A 136 28.15 4.19 8.63
N THR A 137 29.43 4.42 8.35
CA THR A 137 30.55 3.94 9.16
C THR A 137 30.48 4.51 10.57
N LEU A 138 30.29 5.82 10.71
CA LEU A 138 30.20 6.50 12.01
C LEU A 138 28.94 6.05 12.78
N ARG A 139 27.80 5.86 12.14
CA ARG A 139 26.58 5.34 12.77
C ARG A 139 26.78 3.91 13.30
N ALA A 140 27.43 3.05 12.52
CA ALA A 140 27.75 1.68 12.94
C ALA A 140 28.72 1.67 14.14
N GLN A 141 29.74 2.53 14.15
CA GLN A 141 30.66 2.69 15.27
C GLN A 141 29.96 3.22 16.51
N TYR A 142 29.07 4.22 16.38
CA TYR A 142 28.30 4.79 17.48
C TYR A 142 27.42 3.73 18.16
N LYS A 143 26.73 2.91 17.38
CA LYS A 143 25.86 1.82 17.90
C LYS A 143 26.63 0.75 18.66
N ARG A 144 27.89 0.48 18.26
CA ARG A 144 28.75 -0.55 18.88
C ARG A 144 29.58 -0.04 20.06
N SER A 145 29.67 1.26 20.24
CA SER A 145 30.52 1.87 21.29
C SER A 145 29.77 1.92 22.62
N ALA A 146 30.46 1.47 23.70
CA ALA A 146 29.97 1.68 25.04
C ALA A 146 29.97 3.18 25.40
N GLU A 147 29.15 3.56 26.37
CA GLU A 147 29.11 4.93 26.88
C GLU A 147 30.50 5.39 27.35
N GLY A 148 30.91 6.62 27.03
CA GLY A 148 32.17 7.19 27.38
C GLY A 148 32.74 8.15 26.34
N PRO A 149 33.96 8.67 26.58
CA PRO A 149 34.59 9.72 25.75
C PRO A 149 34.72 9.32 24.26
N LYS A 150 34.92 8.03 23.98
CA LYS A 150 35.01 7.53 22.58
C LYS A 150 33.70 7.68 21.86
N LYS A 151 32.57 7.31 22.49
CA LYS A 151 31.23 7.43 21.92
C LYS A 151 30.88 8.90 21.67
N GLU A 152 31.25 9.80 22.59
CA GLU A 152 31.00 11.23 22.43
C GLU A 152 31.80 11.83 21.26
N LYS A 153 33.08 11.41 21.06
CA LYS A 153 33.85 11.81 19.87
C LYS A 153 33.21 11.36 18.57
N ILE A 154 32.68 10.13 18.52
CA ILE A 154 31.96 9.62 17.32
C ILE A 154 30.68 10.43 17.08
N LYS A 155 29.94 10.77 18.13
CA LYS A 155 28.74 11.63 18.04
C LYS A 155 29.08 13.01 17.47
N GLN A 156 30.14 13.65 17.93
CA GLN A 156 30.61 14.94 17.39
C GLN A 156 31.00 14.82 15.91
N ALA A 157 31.70 13.73 15.51
CA ALA A 157 32.06 13.48 14.14
C ALA A 157 30.79 13.28 13.26
N LEU A 158 29.78 12.53 13.75
CA LEU A 158 28.50 12.38 13.10
C LEU A 158 27.81 13.72 12.87
N GLN A 159 27.72 14.53 13.92
CA GLN A 159 27.08 15.85 13.85
C GLN A 159 27.76 16.76 12.83
N LYS A 160 29.13 16.74 12.78
CA LYS A 160 29.88 17.53 11.81
C LYS A 160 29.58 17.14 10.38
N VAL A 161 29.59 15.82 10.04
CA VAL A 161 29.29 15.35 8.67
C VAL A 161 27.85 15.60 8.34
N ASP A 162 26.91 15.31 9.24
CA ASP A 162 25.48 15.59 9.04
C ASP A 162 25.21 17.06 8.77
N SER A 163 25.84 17.98 9.56
CA SER A 163 25.73 19.42 9.33
C SER A 163 26.23 19.83 7.93
N THR A 164 27.34 19.26 7.48
CA THR A 164 27.89 19.52 6.14
C THR A 164 26.92 19.09 5.06
N VAL A 165 26.34 17.89 5.19
CA VAL A 165 25.34 17.38 4.24
C VAL A 165 24.09 18.26 4.23
N GLN A 166 23.66 18.71 5.41
CA GLN A 166 22.47 19.55 5.52
C GLN A 166 22.65 20.95 4.95
N GLN A 167 23.78 21.57 5.19
CA GLN A 167 24.09 22.87 4.62
C GLN A 167 24.12 22.81 3.09
N TYR A 168 24.75 21.77 2.53
CA TYR A 168 24.73 21.54 1.09
C TYR A 168 23.32 21.37 0.55
N LEU A 169 22.50 20.52 1.18
CA LEU A 169 21.11 20.25 0.75
C LEU A 169 20.24 21.51 0.81
N GLN A 170 20.34 22.27 1.91
CA GLN A 170 19.57 23.51 2.05
C GLN A 170 19.94 24.51 0.97
N GLU A 171 21.22 24.72 0.73
CA GLU A 171 21.69 25.65 -0.30
C GLU A 171 21.34 25.14 -1.72
N PHE A 172 21.52 23.85 -1.98
CA PHE A 172 21.15 23.25 -3.25
C PHE A 172 19.66 23.44 -3.56
N LEU A 173 18.77 23.13 -2.60
CA LEU A 173 17.33 23.27 -2.76
C LEU A 173 16.91 24.75 -2.87
N ARG A 174 17.59 25.64 -2.16
CA ARG A 174 17.32 27.09 -2.23
C ARG A 174 17.68 27.68 -3.60
N VAL A 175 18.84 27.34 -4.11
CA VAL A 175 19.35 27.86 -5.40
C VAL A 175 18.57 27.27 -6.57
N ASN A 176 18.22 26.00 -6.51
CA ASN A 176 17.59 25.25 -7.60
C ASN A 176 16.09 25.00 -7.37
N LYS A 177 15.40 25.83 -6.58
CA LYS A 177 14.01 25.61 -6.11
C LYS A 177 13.01 25.32 -7.22
N ASP A 178 13.23 25.86 -8.41
CA ASP A 178 12.33 25.74 -9.56
C ASP A 178 12.74 24.58 -10.52
N SER A 179 13.81 23.84 -10.19
CA SER A 179 14.25 22.69 -11.00
C SER A 179 13.50 21.42 -10.61
N TYR A 180 13.31 20.55 -11.60
CA TYR A 180 12.75 19.22 -11.38
C TYR A 180 13.69 18.33 -10.56
N ALA A 181 15.00 18.46 -10.73
CA ALA A 181 15.99 17.76 -9.92
C ALA A 181 15.86 18.10 -8.44
N ALA A 182 15.67 19.37 -8.07
CA ALA A 182 15.47 19.76 -6.67
C ALA A 182 14.17 19.18 -6.10
N LEU A 183 13.10 19.14 -6.89
CA LEU A 183 11.83 18.52 -6.51
C LEU A 183 12.01 17.01 -6.21
N VAL A 184 12.68 16.28 -7.12
CA VAL A 184 12.95 14.84 -6.96
C VAL A 184 13.87 14.59 -5.76
N ILE A 185 14.94 15.38 -5.62
CA ILE A 185 15.84 15.28 -4.46
C ILE A 185 15.10 15.55 -3.17
N LYS A 186 14.30 16.62 -3.09
CA LYS A 186 13.49 16.92 -1.91
C LYS A 186 12.56 15.75 -1.56
N SER A 187 11.93 15.14 -2.56
CA SER A 187 11.02 14.02 -2.34
C SER A 187 11.69 12.78 -1.76
N SER A 188 13.00 12.61 -1.94
CA SER A 188 13.78 11.49 -1.40
C SER A 188 14.22 11.71 0.07
N LEU A 189 14.06 12.91 0.60
CA LEU A 189 14.54 13.24 1.95
C LEU A 189 13.57 12.74 3.03
N SER A 190 14.13 12.15 4.07
CA SER A 190 13.38 11.78 5.27
C SER A 190 12.87 13.01 6.01
N ILE A 191 11.73 12.89 6.68
CA ILE A 191 11.20 13.90 7.59
C ILE A 191 12.17 14.10 8.74
N ARG A 192 12.43 15.35 9.12
CA ARG A 192 13.22 15.68 10.29
C ARG A 192 12.32 15.92 11.48
N TYR A 193 12.61 15.21 12.55
CA TYR A 193 11.86 15.33 13.79
C TYR A 193 12.48 16.38 14.69
N PRO A 194 11.68 17.27 15.30
CA PRO A 194 12.15 18.12 16.39
C PRO A 194 12.43 17.26 17.63
N SER A 195 13.18 17.81 18.57
CA SER A 195 13.34 17.17 19.88
C SER A 195 12.06 17.33 20.68
N PHE A 196 11.49 16.21 21.14
CA PHE A 196 10.32 16.21 22.01
C PHE A 196 10.70 16.00 23.48
N SER A 197 10.05 16.73 24.38
CA SER A 197 10.14 16.54 25.84
C SER A 197 9.05 15.58 26.32
N GLY A 198 9.26 14.93 27.47
CA GLY A 198 8.31 14.01 28.11
C GLY A 198 8.90 12.64 28.41
N THR A 199 8.05 11.70 28.83
CA THR A 199 8.43 10.29 29.00
C THR A 199 8.76 9.66 27.64
N ASP A 200 9.32 8.46 27.64
CA ASP A 200 9.70 7.79 26.38
C ASP A 200 8.44 7.44 25.56
N GLU A 201 7.33 7.06 26.21
CA GLU A 201 6.05 6.82 25.56
C GLU A 201 5.48 8.10 24.94
N GLU A 202 5.54 9.23 25.67
CA GLU A 202 5.10 10.53 25.14
C GLU A 202 5.96 10.99 23.94
N LYS A 203 7.27 10.78 23.98
CA LYS A 203 8.17 11.10 22.86
C LYS A 203 7.84 10.24 21.65
N VAL A 204 7.61 8.94 21.82
CA VAL A 204 7.20 8.03 20.74
C VAL A 204 5.90 8.50 20.11
N LEU A 205 4.87 8.79 20.93
CA LEU A 205 3.58 9.28 20.44
C LEU A 205 3.73 10.62 19.70
N LYS A 206 4.47 11.60 20.26
CA LYS A 206 4.71 12.90 19.61
C LYS A 206 5.46 12.75 18.29
N THR A 207 6.45 11.85 18.23
CA THR A 207 7.19 11.55 17.00
C THR A 207 6.27 10.96 15.95
N TRP A 208 5.41 10.01 16.31
CA TRP A 208 4.44 9.39 15.40
C TRP A 208 3.40 10.41 14.89
N LEU A 209 2.83 11.24 15.78
CA LEU A 209 1.88 12.29 15.40
C LEU A 209 2.53 13.31 14.45
N TYR A 210 3.79 13.67 14.72
CA TYR A 210 4.55 14.56 13.85
C TYR A 210 4.78 13.94 12.47
N ALA A 211 5.23 12.67 12.42
CA ALA A 211 5.43 11.95 11.17
C ALA A 211 4.14 11.89 10.35
N ARG A 212 3.02 11.57 10.98
CA ARG A 212 1.70 11.54 10.33
C ARG A 212 1.30 12.89 9.74
N LYS A 213 1.50 13.97 10.49
CA LYS A 213 1.16 15.32 10.05
C LYS A 213 2.02 15.79 8.88
N HIS A 214 3.30 15.43 8.87
CA HIS A 214 4.31 15.92 7.94
C HIS A 214 4.69 14.93 6.83
N CYS A 215 3.99 13.79 6.72
CA CYS A 215 4.31 12.71 5.78
C CYS A 215 4.43 13.19 4.33
N PHE A 216 3.60 14.15 3.94
CA PHE A 216 3.53 14.66 2.57
C PHE A 216 4.26 15.99 2.35
N ASP A 217 5.00 16.52 3.32
CA ASP A 217 5.70 17.81 3.17
C ASP A 217 6.77 17.81 2.06
N ASN A 218 7.44 16.67 1.90
CA ASN A 218 8.44 16.47 0.85
C ASN A 218 7.86 15.85 -0.43
N VAL A 219 6.68 15.25 -0.36
CA VAL A 219 5.98 14.57 -1.47
C VAL A 219 4.52 15.01 -1.48
N PRO A 220 4.22 16.26 -1.89
CA PRO A 220 2.82 16.71 -1.95
C PRO A 220 1.98 15.81 -2.88
N LEU A 221 0.82 15.38 -2.41
CA LEU A 221 -0.05 14.47 -3.17
C LEU A 221 -0.56 15.07 -4.49
N THR A 222 -0.56 16.40 -4.61
CA THR A 222 -0.94 17.13 -5.83
C THR A 222 0.23 17.41 -6.77
N GLU A 223 1.44 17.01 -6.40
CA GLU A 223 2.63 17.17 -7.25
C GLU A 223 2.79 15.95 -8.18
N PHE A 224 2.01 15.93 -9.24
CA PHE A 224 1.89 14.79 -10.14
C PHE A 224 3.17 14.48 -10.95
N ARG A 225 4.13 15.40 -11.01
CA ARG A 225 5.45 15.15 -11.61
C ARG A 225 6.25 14.09 -10.82
N LEU A 226 5.89 13.85 -9.55
CA LEU A 226 6.52 12.82 -8.72
C LEU A 226 5.90 11.42 -8.89
N LEU A 227 4.79 11.26 -9.62
CA LEU A 227 4.13 9.95 -9.81
C LEU A 227 5.04 8.87 -10.38
N ARG A 228 5.99 9.28 -11.24
CA ARG A 228 6.99 8.39 -11.83
C ARG A 228 8.31 8.40 -11.05
N THR A 229 8.18 8.43 -9.73
CA THR A 229 9.30 8.25 -8.79
C THR A 229 8.93 7.22 -7.74
N PRO A 230 9.87 6.47 -7.16
CA PRO A 230 9.58 5.54 -6.06
C PRO A 230 9.09 6.27 -4.80
N HIS A 231 9.43 7.54 -4.64
CA HIS A 231 9.16 8.33 -3.43
C HIS A 231 7.67 8.59 -3.23
N PHE A 232 6.91 8.83 -4.32
CA PHE A 232 5.48 9.06 -4.22
C PHE A 232 4.74 7.82 -3.69
N TYR A 233 5.04 6.65 -4.25
CA TYR A 233 4.45 5.40 -3.78
C TYR A 233 4.83 5.11 -2.33
N GLN A 234 6.10 5.30 -1.97
CA GLN A 234 6.58 5.10 -0.60
C GLN A 234 5.87 6.01 0.40
N ALA A 235 5.72 7.30 0.10
CA ALA A 235 5.02 8.24 0.97
C ALA A 235 3.55 7.81 1.21
N VAL A 236 2.83 7.47 0.14
CA VAL A 236 1.44 7.02 0.22
C VAL A 236 1.30 5.73 1.04
N THR A 237 2.14 4.74 0.80
CA THR A 237 2.06 3.45 1.51
C THR A 237 2.53 3.54 2.95
N THR A 238 3.57 4.32 3.25
CA THR A 238 3.99 4.61 4.64
C THR A 238 2.87 5.30 5.41
N TYR A 239 2.20 6.28 4.82
CA TYR A 239 1.08 6.95 5.47
C TYR A 239 -0.02 5.97 5.87
N VAL A 240 -0.49 5.14 4.94
CA VAL A 240 -1.61 4.22 5.18
C VAL A 240 -1.22 3.06 6.10
N ASN A 241 -0.03 2.47 5.89
CA ASN A 241 0.34 1.23 6.57
C ASN A 241 1.02 1.44 7.93
N GLU A 242 1.67 2.61 8.15
CA GLU A 242 2.51 2.85 9.33
C GLU A 242 2.06 4.05 10.18
N LEU A 243 1.48 5.08 9.54
CA LEU A 243 1.17 6.35 10.21
C LEU A 243 -0.32 6.53 10.52
N LEU A 244 -1.21 5.66 10.06
CA LEU A 244 -2.60 5.61 10.48
C LEU A 244 -2.79 4.57 11.59
N PHE A 245 -3.76 4.82 12.49
CA PHE A 245 -4.24 3.77 13.36
C PHE A 245 -4.78 2.62 12.52
N GLN A 246 -4.35 1.40 12.82
CA GLN A 246 -4.78 0.20 12.08
C GLN A 246 -6.19 -0.22 12.52
N HIS A 247 -7.13 0.68 12.25
CA HIS A 247 -8.57 0.53 12.45
C HIS A 247 -9.31 0.95 11.17
N PRO A 248 -10.36 0.24 10.74
CA PRO A 248 -11.04 0.51 9.47
C PRO A 248 -11.40 1.98 9.25
N ASP A 249 -11.98 2.65 10.26
CA ASP A 249 -12.40 4.05 10.13
C ASP A 249 -11.22 4.99 9.87
N SER A 250 -10.09 4.76 10.55
CA SER A 250 -8.88 5.57 10.34
C SER A 250 -8.27 5.33 8.96
N ILE A 251 -8.26 4.09 8.51
CA ILE A 251 -7.76 3.72 7.18
C ILE A 251 -8.68 4.27 6.09
N ASN A 252 -9.99 4.13 6.23
CA ASN A 252 -10.97 4.71 5.29
C ASN A 252 -10.78 6.21 5.14
N ALA A 253 -10.76 6.94 6.26
CA ALA A 253 -10.57 8.39 6.24
C ALA A 253 -9.22 8.79 5.60
N GLY A 254 -8.16 8.03 5.84
CA GLY A 254 -6.85 8.29 5.25
C GLY A 254 -6.79 7.99 3.75
N ILE A 255 -7.41 6.91 3.30
CA ILE A 255 -7.51 6.57 1.87
C ILE A 255 -8.40 7.59 1.15
N ASP A 256 -9.54 7.95 1.72
CA ASP A 256 -10.44 8.97 1.16
C ASP A 256 -9.72 10.32 1.01
N TYR A 257 -8.93 10.73 2.00
CA TYR A 257 -8.08 11.92 1.92
C TYR A 257 -7.11 11.84 0.73
N ILE A 258 -6.37 10.72 0.59
CA ILE A 258 -5.42 10.53 -0.52
C ILE A 258 -6.14 10.57 -1.86
N LEU A 259 -7.20 9.79 -2.03
CA LEU A 259 -7.94 9.70 -3.30
C LEU A 259 -8.55 11.04 -3.70
N ASN A 260 -9.05 11.83 -2.73
CA ASN A 260 -9.56 13.18 -2.99
C ASN A 260 -8.47 14.11 -3.52
N GLN A 261 -7.23 14.04 -2.98
CA GLN A 261 -6.10 14.82 -3.50
C GLN A 261 -5.68 14.38 -4.91
N LEU A 262 -5.87 13.10 -5.24
CA LEU A 262 -5.49 12.53 -6.53
C LEU A 262 -6.54 12.71 -7.63
N ARG A 263 -7.78 13.11 -7.31
CA ARG A 263 -8.87 13.28 -8.30
C ARG A 263 -8.51 14.10 -9.54
N PRO A 264 -7.70 15.17 -9.47
CA PRO A 264 -7.32 15.94 -10.66
C PRO A 264 -6.46 15.16 -11.66
N ASN A 265 -5.81 14.07 -11.22
CA ASN A 265 -5.02 13.20 -12.09
C ASN A 265 -5.64 11.81 -12.15
N ARG A 266 -6.34 11.52 -13.24
CA ARG A 266 -7.09 10.28 -13.42
C ARG A 266 -6.20 9.03 -13.34
N GLU A 267 -5.00 9.07 -13.90
CA GLU A 267 -4.04 7.95 -13.85
C GLU A 267 -3.64 7.62 -12.40
N ALA A 268 -3.32 8.65 -11.61
CA ALA A 268 -2.97 8.48 -10.21
C ALA A 268 -4.16 7.98 -9.38
N PHE A 269 -5.34 8.59 -9.55
CA PHE A 269 -6.56 8.19 -8.85
C PHE A 269 -6.87 6.71 -9.10
N ASP A 270 -6.93 6.28 -10.36
CA ASP A 270 -7.26 4.90 -10.72
C ASP A 270 -6.23 3.91 -10.18
N TYR A 271 -4.94 4.25 -10.30
CA TYR A 271 -3.88 3.39 -9.78
C TYR A 271 -4.01 3.15 -8.28
N TYR A 272 -4.11 4.23 -7.48
CA TYR A 272 -4.15 4.11 -6.03
C TYR A 272 -5.48 3.55 -5.53
N ALA A 273 -6.59 3.88 -6.15
CA ALA A 273 -7.89 3.31 -5.81
C ALA A 273 -7.93 1.79 -6.04
N ILE A 274 -7.41 1.31 -7.18
CA ILE A 274 -7.28 -0.12 -7.47
C ILE A 274 -6.24 -0.78 -6.55
N HIS A 275 -5.14 -0.09 -6.24
CA HIS A 275 -4.11 -0.58 -5.32
C HIS A 275 -4.71 -0.86 -3.92
N PHE A 276 -5.42 0.09 -3.34
CA PHE A 276 -6.06 -0.09 -2.03
C PHE A 276 -7.18 -1.12 -2.08
N LEU A 277 -8.01 -1.13 -3.13
CA LEU A 277 -9.05 -2.14 -3.30
C LEU A 277 -8.45 -3.56 -3.27
N ARG A 278 -7.32 -3.78 -3.96
CA ARG A 278 -6.61 -5.07 -3.96
C ARG A 278 -5.97 -5.39 -2.62
N GLN A 279 -5.37 -4.40 -1.96
CA GLN A 279 -4.71 -4.57 -0.66
C GLN A 279 -5.71 -5.06 0.40
N TYR A 280 -6.93 -4.53 0.41
CA TYR A 280 -7.95 -4.87 1.41
C TYR A 280 -8.95 -5.94 0.97
N LEU A 281 -8.80 -6.50 -0.23
CA LEU A 281 -9.61 -7.63 -0.71
C LEU A 281 -9.41 -8.89 0.16
N GLN A 282 -8.19 -9.14 0.61
CA GLN A 282 -7.82 -10.24 1.50
C GLN A 282 -6.90 -9.71 2.61
N PRO A 283 -7.45 -8.98 3.58
CA PRO A 283 -6.64 -8.32 4.60
C PRO A 283 -6.06 -9.34 5.59
N LYS A 284 -4.82 -9.10 6.04
CA LYS A 284 -4.16 -9.94 7.06
C LYS A 284 -4.61 -9.60 8.48
N VAL A 285 -5.18 -8.42 8.69
CA VAL A 285 -5.62 -7.93 10.00
C VAL A 285 -7.13 -8.09 10.09
N MET A 286 -7.59 -8.69 11.19
CA MET A 286 -9.01 -8.93 11.46
C MET A 286 -9.82 -7.62 11.42
N GLY A 287 -10.95 -7.65 10.70
CA GLY A 287 -11.85 -6.50 10.56
C GLY A 287 -11.49 -5.51 9.46
N MET A 288 -10.31 -5.62 8.84
CA MET A 288 -9.90 -4.72 7.75
C MET A 288 -10.63 -4.99 6.43
N ASP A 289 -11.39 -6.04 6.30
CA ASP A 289 -12.33 -6.25 5.19
C ASP A 289 -13.43 -5.16 5.12
N ALA A 290 -13.66 -4.42 6.22
CA ALA A 290 -14.49 -3.23 6.21
C ALA A 290 -13.93 -2.12 5.29
N VAL A 291 -12.61 -2.05 5.11
CA VAL A 291 -11.98 -1.10 4.17
C VAL A 291 -12.29 -1.49 2.73
N PHE A 292 -12.22 -2.78 2.40
CA PHE A 292 -12.61 -3.24 1.07
C PHE A 292 -14.09 -2.93 0.77
N VAL A 293 -14.99 -3.16 1.74
CA VAL A 293 -16.42 -2.85 1.58
C VAL A 293 -16.63 -1.35 1.36
N HIS A 294 -15.97 -0.50 2.16
CA HIS A 294 -16.03 0.95 2.01
C HIS A 294 -15.57 1.40 0.62
N LEU A 295 -14.43 0.93 0.15
CA LEU A 295 -13.89 1.29 -1.17
C LEU A 295 -14.79 0.81 -2.31
N ALA A 296 -15.36 -0.40 -2.17
CA ALA A 296 -16.27 -0.94 -3.18
C ALA A 296 -17.57 -0.13 -3.26
N GLU A 297 -18.17 0.25 -2.13
CA GLU A 297 -19.40 1.04 -2.10
C GLU A 297 -19.16 2.49 -2.54
N THR A 298 -18.08 3.11 -2.03
CA THR A 298 -17.84 4.54 -2.27
C THR A 298 -17.35 4.82 -3.69
N TYR A 299 -16.48 3.95 -4.24
CA TYR A 299 -15.77 4.27 -5.48
C TYR A 299 -16.05 3.31 -6.63
N LEU A 300 -16.31 2.02 -6.35
CA LEU A 300 -16.51 1.04 -7.41
C LEU A 300 -17.98 0.97 -7.86
N GLU A 301 -18.94 0.93 -6.94
CA GLU A 301 -20.40 0.96 -7.27
C GLU A 301 -20.80 2.27 -7.91
N THR A 302 -20.29 3.40 -7.41
CA THR A 302 -20.55 4.74 -7.96
C THR A 302 -19.95 4.95 -9.36
N GLY A 303 -19.03 4.06 -9.78
CA GLY A 303 -18.37 4.17 -11.08
C GLY A 303 -17.17 5.11 -11.10
N GLU A 304 -16.74 5.62 -9.95
CA GLU A 304 -15.50 6.42 -9.87
C GLU A 304 -14.27 5.58 -10.21
N ILE A 305 -14.18 4.32 -9.72
CA ILE A 305 -13.18 3.36 -10.20
C ILE A 305 -13.69 2.69 -11.47
N GLN A 306 -12.91 2.81 -12.54
CA GLN A 306 -13.19 2.14 -13.80
C GLN A 306 -12.29 0.92 -13.97
N LEU A 307 -12.88 -0.26 -13.96
CA LEU A 307 -12.20 -1.50 -14.31
C LEU A 307 -12.50 -1.83 -15.77
N SER A 308 -11.48 -2.20 -16.51
CA SER A 308 -11.61 -2.59 -17.93
C SER A 308 -12.47 -3.85 -18.14
N ASN A 309 -12.62 -4.69 -17.10
CA ASN A 309 -13.42 -5.89 -17.15
C ASN A 309 -14.72 -5.72 -16.33
N PRO A 310 -15.89 -5.56 -16.98
CA PRO A 310 -17.18 -5.42 -16.30
C PRO A 310 -17.57 -6.61 -15.41
N ALA A 311 -17.21 -7.84 -15.82
CA ALA A 311 -17.51 -9.04 -15.03
C ALA A 311 -16.68 -9.05 -13.71
N GLN A 312 -15.43 -8.61 -13.76
CA GLN A 312 -14.60 -8.45 -12.56
C GLN A 312 -15.19 -7.38 -11.64
N LYS A 313 -15.64 -6.24 -12.19
CA LYS A 313 -16.32 -5.19 -11.42
C LYS A 313 -17.53 -5.74 -10.68
N ALA A 314 -18.43 -6.42 -11.41
CA ALA A 314 -19.64 -7.02 -10.82
C ALA A 314 -19.31 -8.03 -9.70
N LYS A 315 -18.29 -8.87 -9.91
CA LYS A 315 -17.83 -9.83 -8.89
C LYS A 315 -17.35 -9.15 -7.62
N LEU A 316 -16.55 -8.08 -7.72
CA LEU A 316 -16.04 -7.35 -6.55
C LEU A 316 -17.17 -6.65 -5.78
N ILE A 317 -18.14 -6.04 -6.50
CA ILE A 317 -19.32 -5.43 -5.88
C ILE A 317 -20.15 -6.49 -5.15
N GLN A 318 -20.43 -7.63 -5.79
CA GLN A 318 -21.16 -8.73 -5.16
C GLN A 318 -20.43 -9.24 -3.91
N MET A 319 -19.10 -9.31 -3.94
CA MET A 319 -18.30 -9.73 -2.80
C MET A 319 -18.41 -8.73 -1.64
N ALA A 320 -18.35 -7.43 -1.91
CA ALA A 320 -18.55 -6.41 -0.88
C ALA A 320 -19.95 -6.49 -0.26
N GLN A 321 -20.99 -6.67 -1.06
CA GLN A 321 -22.37 -6.83 -0.60
C GLN A 321 -22.56 -8.06 0.30
N LYS A 322 -21.88 -9.17 0.00
CA LYS A 322 -21.89 -10.38 0.83
C LYS A 322 -21.11 -10.19 2.16
N LEU A 323 -20.02 -9.44 2.13
CA LEU A 323 -19.19 -9.18 3.32
C LEU A 323 -19.81 -8.13 4.26
N LYS A 324 -20.54 -7.16 3.73
CA LYS A 324 -21.11 -6.04 4.49
C LYS A 324 -21.90 -6.46 5.75
N PRO A 325 -22.83 -7.43 5.71
CA PRO A 325 -23.54 -7.88 6.90
C PRO A 325 -22.68 -8.66 7.89
N LEU A 326 -21.48 -9.09 7.48
CA LEU A 326 -20.56 -9.90 8.28
C LEU A 326 -19.38 -9.08 8.85
N LEU A 327 -19.43 -7.76 8.76
CA LEU A 327 -18.39 -6.89 9.32
C LEU A 327 -18.47 -6.88 10.86
N ILE A 328 -17.32 -6.70 11.50
CA ILE A 328 -17.27 -6.46 12.96
C ILE A 328 -18.15 -5.24 13.28
N GLY A 329 -18.93 -5.34 14.37
CA GLY A 329 -19.90 -4.33 14.76
C GLY A 329 -21.30 -4.54 14.15
N LYS A 330 -21.50 -5.44 13.19
CA LYS A 330 -22.82 -5.79 12.64
C LYS A 330 -23.47 -6.92 13.43
N ILE A 331 -24.80 -6.91 13.47
CA ILE A 331 -25.56 -8.05 13.99
C ILE A 331 -25.43 -9.19 12.98
N ALA A 332 -24.98 -10.36 13.45
CA ALA A 332 -24.81 -11.55 12.63
C ALA A 332 -26.15 -11.97 11.98
N PRO A 333 -26.15 -12.45 10.75
CA PRO A 333 -27.37 -12.97 10.13
C PRO A 333 -28.02 -14.06 10.99
N ASN A 334 -29.32 -13.93 11.22
CA ASN A 334 -30.07 -14.98 11.92
C ASN A 334 -30.28 -16.19 11.00
N ILE A 335 -30.03 -17.38 11.50
CA ILE A 335 -30.15 -18.64 10.74
C ILE A 335 -30.92 -19.68 11.57
N ALA A 336 -31.81 -20.41 10.88
CA ALA A 336 -32.50 -21.54 11.49
C ALA A 336 -31.63 -22.80 11.39
N LEU A 337 -31.46 -23.49 12.52
CA LEU A 337 -30.58 -24.62 12.65
C LEU A 337 -31.34 -25.78 13.34
N THR A 338 -30.86 -27.00 13.16
CA THR A 338 -31.39 -28.19 13.85
C THR A 338 -30.22 -28.82 14.63
N ASP A 339 -30.45 -29.06 15.92
CA ASP A 339 -29.48 -29.75 16.78
C ASP A 339 -29.44 -31.26 16.53
N ARG A 340 -28.55 -31.97 17.22
CA ARG A 340 -28.38 -33.43 17.09
C ARG A 340 -29.64 -34.21 17.56
N ALA A 341 -30.48 -33.62 18.40
CA ALA A 341 -31.73 -34.21 18.89
C ALA A 341 -32.92 -33.96 17.93
N GLY A 342 -32.69 -33.23 16.81
CA GLY A 342 -33.73 -32.86 15.84
C GLY A 342 -34.54 -31.62 16.23
N LYS A 343 -34.14 -30.89 17.30
CA LYS A 343 -34.81 -29.67 17.73
C LYS A 343 -34.34 -28.48 16.89
N THR A 344 -35.27 -27.76 16.30
CA THR A 344 -35.02 -26.52 15.55
C THR A 344 -34.93 -25.32 16.51
N PHE A 345 -34.00 -24.41 16.19
CA PHE A 345 -33.82 -23.13 16.90
C PHE A 345 -33.17 -22.12 15.95
N ASN A 346 -33.27 -20.83 16.23
CA ASN A 346 -32.52 -19.82 15.50
C ASN A 346 -31.25 -19.44 16.25
N LEU A 347 -30.22 -19.02 15.53
CA LEU A 347 -28.98 -18.55 16.15
C LEU A 347 -29.23 -17.44 17.19
N HIS A 348 -30.17 -16.53 16.91
CA HIS A 348 -30.48 -15.42 17.80
C HIS A 348 -31.21 -15.85 19.09
N ASP A 349 -31.87 -17.00 19.10
CA ASP A 349 -32.54 -17.56 20.28
C ASP A 349 -31.53 -18.15 21.29
N LEU A 350 -30.26 -18.28 20.91
CA LEU A 350 -29.22 -18.86 21.74
C LEU A 350 -28.77 -17.89 22.84
N GLU A 351 -29.26 -18.09 24.07
CA GLU A 351 -28.86 -17.28 25.22
C GLU A 351 -27.41 -17.57 25.64
N SER A 352 -26.55 -16.57 25.60
CA SER A 352 -25.13 -16.61 26.03
C SER A 352 -24.58 -15.20 26.13
N GLU A 353 -23.59 -14.96 26.99
CA GLU A 353 -22.84 -13.68 26.98
C GLU A 353 -22.02 -13.54 25.68
N TYR A 354 -21.45 -14.67 25.25
CA TYR A 354 -20.70 -14.76 24.01
C TYR A 354 -21.07 -16.04 23.26
N THR A 355 -21.24 -15.96 21.96
CA THR A 355 -21.43 -17.12 21.07
C THR A 355 -20.22 -17.24 20.16
N LEU A 356 -19.50 -18.35 20.21
CA LEU A 356 -18.49 -18.72 19.23
C LEU A 356 -19.14 -19.64 18.19
N LEU A 357 -19.45 -19.12 17.01
CA LEU A 357 -19.93 -19.91 15.88
C LEU A 357 -18.73 -20.43 15.10
N VAL A 358 -18.63 -21.75 14.96
CA VAL A 358 -17.62 -22.44 14.15
C VAL A 358 -18.33 -23.21 13.07
N ILE A 359 -18.17 -22.81 11.82
CA ILE A 359 -18.68 -23.54 10.64
C ILE A 359 -17.55 -24.45 10.16
N TRP A 360 -17.76 -25.77 10.22
CA TRP A 360 -16.70 -26.74 10.03
C TRP A 360 -17.19 -28.03 9.36
N ALA A 361 -16.27 -28.87 8.87
CA ALA A 361 -16.57 -30.18 8.35
C ALA A 361 -15.61 -31.23 8.94
N TYR A 362 -16.11 -32.44 9.15
CA TYR A 362 -15.34 -33.54 9.76
C TYR A 362 -14.22 -34.06 8.86
N ASP A 363 -14.32 -33.87 7.55
CA ASP A 363 -13.34 -34.26 6.53
C ASP A 363 -12.36 -33.15 6.16
N CYS A 364 -12.57 -31.94 6.67
CA CYS A 364 -11.71 -30.79 6.44
C CYS A 364 -10.40 -30.89 7.24
N GLY A 365 -9.25 -30.93 6.58
CA GLY A 365 -7.93 -31.04 7.22
C GLY A 365 -7.63 -29.90 8.20
N HIS A 366 -7.92 -28.65 7.82
CA HIS A 366 -7.72 -27.48 8.69
C HIS A 366 -8.68 -27.52 9.91
N CYS A 367 -9.89 -28.01 9.74
CA CYS A 367 -10.84 -28.16 10.83
C CYS A 367 -10.31 -29.17 11.87
N LYS A 368 -9.78 -30.31 11.40
CA LYS A 368 -9.18 -31.33 12.28
C LYS A 368 -8.00 -30.78 13.07
N GLN A 369 -7.15 -29.98 12.45
CA GLN A 369 -6.02 -29.33 13.12
C GLN A 369 -6.46 -28.28 14.13
N SER A 370 -7.55 -27.55 13.86
CA SER A 370 -8.07 -26.48 14.70
C SER A 370 -8.93 -27.00 15.89
N ALA A 371 -9.60 -28.12 15.75
CA ALA A 371 -10.57 -28.62 16.75
C ALA A 371 -9.99 -28.82 18.17
N PRO A 372 -8.74 -29.30 18.37
CA PRO A 372 -8.15 -29.38 19.70
C PRO A 372 -8.02 -28.02 20.40
N PHE A 373 -7.73 -26.95 19.65
CA PHE A 373 -7.65 -25.59 20.19
C PHE A 373 -9.04 -25.05 20.56
N TRP A 374 -10.07 -25.34 19.76
CA TRP A 374 -11.46 -24.99 20.10
C TRP A 374 -11.91 -25.72 21.36
N LYS A 375 -11.49 -26.97 21.54
CA LYS A 375 -11.78 -27.75 22.76
C LYS A 375 -11.12 -27.11 23.99
N SER A 376 -9.82 -26.84 23.93
CA SER A 376 -9.08 -26.16 24.99
C SER A 376 -9.70 -24.81 25.33
N PHE A 377 -10.01 -24.01 24.33
CA PHE A 377 -10.69 -22.73 24.50
C PHE A 377 -12.04 -22.89 25.20
N TYR A 378 -12.88 -23.80 24.72
CA TYR A 378 -14.22 -24.00 25.30
C TYR A 378 -14.16 -24.39 26.78
N GLU A 379 -13.28 -25.32 27.16
CA GLU A 379 -13.09 -25.72 28.56
C GLU A 379 -12.71 -24.56 29.48
N LYS A 380 -11.93 -23.60 28.98
CA LYS A 380 -11.51 -22.43 29.77
C LYS A 380 -12.54 -21.30 29.83
N PHE A 381 -13.45 -21.24 28.87
CA PHE A 381 -14.37 -20.10 28.71
C PHE A 381 -15.85 -20.44 28.87
N LYS A 382 -16.26 -21.72 28.93
CA LYS A 382 -17.66 -22.12 29.11
C LYS A 382 -18.29 -21.50 30.36
N ASP A 383 -17.57 -21.48 31.48
CA ASP A 383 -18.03 -20.90 32.73
C ASP A 383 -17.95 -19.36 32.76
N LYS A 384 -17.41 -18.75 31.73
CA LYS A 384 -17.36 -17.30 31.51
C LYS A 384 -18.46 -16.79 30.56
N GLY A 385 -19.50 -17.62 30.35
CA GLY A 385 -20.65 -17.27 29.51
C GLY A 385 -20.44 -17.47 28.01
N VAL A 386 -19.40 -18.22 27.60
CA VAL A 386 -19.17 -18.55 26.18
C VAL A 386 -19.91 -19.85 25.85
N LYS A 387 -20.75 -19.80 24.80
CA LYS A 387 -21.29 -21.00 24.13
C LYS A 387 -20.57 -21.20 22.80
N LEU A 388 -20.08 -22.42 22.56
CA LEU A 388 -19.54 -22.82 21.27
C LEU A 388 -20.64 -23.53 20.47
N LEU A 389 -21.03 -22.94 19.35
CA LEU A 389 -21.95 -23.53 18.38
C LEU A 389 -21.13 -24.03 17.19
N ALA A 390 -21.01 -25.34 17.07
CA ALA A 390 -20.33 -26.02 15.97
C ALA A 390 -21.35 -26.42 14.89
N LEU A 391 -21.34 -25.68 13.81
CA LEU A 391 -22.25 -25.89 12.66
C LEU A 391 -21.56 -26.81 11.64
N CYS A 392 -22.08 -28.03 11.51
CA CYS A 392 -21.53 -29.04 10.60
C CYS A 392 -21.90 -28.70 9.14
N HIS A 393 -20.87 -28.44 8.32
CA HIS A 393 -20.99 -28.10 6.92
C HIS A 393 -20.82 -29.34 6.02
N VAL A 394 -21.81 -30.22 6.08
CA VAL A 394 -21.85 -31.44 5.25
C VAL A 394 -23.26 -31.70 4.73
N PRO A 395 -23.43 -32.45 3.63
CA PRO A 395 -24.74 -32.90 3.17
C PRO A 395 -25.49 -33.72 4.23
N GLU A 396 -26.81 -33.72 4.20
CA GLU A 396 -27.66 -34.39 5.16
C GLU A 396 -27.28 -35.86 5.35
N LYS A 397 -27.01 -36.58 4.26
CA LYS A 397 -26.59 -37.99 4.26
C LYS A 397 -25.28 -38.25 5.03
N GLU A 398 -24.48 -37.25 5.25
CA GLU A 398 -23.20 -37.34 5.95
C GLU A 398 -23.24 -36.86 7.40
N LEU A 399 -24.38 -36.31 7.84
CA LEU A 399 -24.56 -35.92 9.23
C LEU A 399 -24.28 -37.04 10.25
N PRO A 400 -24.75 -38.30 10.04
CA PRO A 400 -24.39 -39.40 10.94
C PRO A 400 -22.89 -39.62 11.11
N THR A 401 -22.11 -39.45 10.01
CA THR A 401 -20.65 -39.53 10.03
C THR A 401 -20.04 -38.36 10.79
N CYS A 402 -20.57 -37.14 10.60
CA CYS A 402 -20.14 -35.95 11.34
C CYS A 402 -20.39 -36.15 12.86
N TRP A 403 -21.56 -36.64 13.24
CA TRP A 403 -21.89 -36.87 14.65
C TRP A 403 -21.02 -37.96 15.26
N LYS A 404 -20.77 -39.04 14.55
CA LYS A 404 -19.83 -40.07 14.99
C LYS A 404 -18.43 -39.50 15.22
N TYR A 405 -17.93 -38.67 14.30
CA TYR A 405 -16.63 -38.00 14.46
C TYR A 405 -16.58 -37.10 15.69
N VAL A 406 -17.65 -36.38 16.00
CA VAL A 406 -17.78 -35.57 17.23
C VAL A 406 -17.62 -36.44 18.48
N ASP A 407 -18.30 -37.60 18.51
CA ASP A 407 -18.28 -38.50 19.66
C ASP A 407 -16.92 -39.19 19.80
N ASP A 408 -16.36 -39.70 18.72
CA ASP A 408 -15.06 -40.37 18.69
C ASP A 408 -13.91 -39.48 19.18
N ASN A 409 -14.04 -38.14 19.00
CA ASN A 409 -12.99 -37.14 19.37
C ASN A 409 -13.30 -36.38 20.68
N GLY A 410 -14.42 -36.71 21.36
CA GLY A 410 -14.82 -36.10 22.62
C GLY A 410 -15.14 -34.60 22.52
N TYR A 411 -15.84 -34.21 21.44
CA TYR A 411 -16.32 -32.83 21.22
C TYR A 411 -17.80 -32.66 21.63
N GLY A 412 -18.42 -33.66 22.25
CA GLY A 412 -19.84 -33.67 22.58
C GLY A 412 -20.30 -32.60 23.57
N ALA A 413 -19.37 -31.91 24.26
CA ALA A 413 -19.70 -30.82 25.18
C ALA A 413 -20.15 -29.52 24.44
N TRP A 414 -19.92 -29.41 23.15
CA TRP A 414 -20.33 -28.24 22.36
C TRP A 414 -21.80 -28.37 21.93
N LEU A 415 -22.41 -27.24 21.60
CA LEU A 415 -23.69 -27.27 20.89
C LEU A 415 -23.44 -27.56 19.41
N HIS A 416 -23.85 -28.73 18.95
CA HIS A 416 -23.72 -29.13 17.55
C HIS A 416 -25.04 -28.95 16.83
N ALA A 417 -24.97 -28.36 15.63
CA ALA A 417 -26.12 -28.14 14.76
C ALA A 417 -25.77 -28.33 13.28
N ALA A 418 -26.79 -28.47 12.48
CA ALA A 418 -26.72 -28.49 11.03
C ALA A 418 -27.88 -27.74 10.40
N ASP A 419 -27.73 -27.35 9.15
CA ASP A 419 -28.83 -26.97 8.25
C ASP A 419 -28.61 -27.68 6.92
N PRO A 420 -29.34 -28.79 6.67
CA PRO A 420 -29.18 -29.59 5.46
C PRO A 420 -29.46 -28.82 4.15
N LEU A 421 -30.17 -27.69 4.24
CA LEU A 421 -30.46 -26.82 3.10
C LEU A 421 -29.36 -25.79 2.84
N PHE A 422 -28.30 -25.78 3.64
CA PHE A 422 -27.17 -24.84 3.52
C PHE A 422 -27.54 -23.35 3.43
N ARG A 423 -28.68 -22.93 3.99
CA ARG A 423 -29.15 -21.53 3.94
C ARG A 423 -28.15 -20.57 4.58
N TYR A 424 -27.50 -21.01 5.66
CA TYR A 424 -26.42 -20.26 6.32
C TYR A 424 -25.22 -20.04 5.41
N ALA A 425 -24.94 -20.92 4.46
CA ALA A 425 -23.77 -20.80 3.60
C ALA A 425 -23.82 -19.53 2.74
N LYS A 426 -25.01 -19.15 2.27
CA LYS A 426 -25.24 -17.87 1.58
C LYS A 426 -25.14 -16.69 2.56
N ALA A 427 -25.75 -16.80 3.74
CA ALA A 427 -25.80 -15.72 4.72
C ALA A 427 -24.42 -15.37 5.30
N TYR A 428 -23.56 -16.37 5.49
CA TYR A 428 -22.21 -16.23 6.05
C TYR A 428 -21.11 -16.29 4.99
N ASN A 429 -21.48 -16.26 3.69
CA ASN A 429 -20.54 -16.35 2.56
C ASN A 429 -19.51 -17.48 2.73
N VAL A 430 -20.01 -18.70 3.02
CA VAL A 430 -19.15 -19.86 3.28
C VAL A 430 -18.61 -20.42 1.97
N GLU A 431 -17.35 -20.11 1.67
CA GLU A 431 -16.61 -20.60 0.50
C GLU A 431 -15.63 -21.72 0.89
N SER A 432 -15.25 -21.79 2.16
CA SER A 432 -14.34 -22.78 2.72
C SER A 432 -14.54 -22.94 4.23
N THR A 433 -14.09 -24.04 4.78
CA THR A 433 -14.10 -24.31 6.23
C THR A 433 -12.66 -24.43 6.76
N PRO A 434 -12.42 -24.09 8.04
CA PRO A 434 -13.38 -23.54 8.99
C PRO A 434 -13.65 -22.06 8.82
N GLN A 435 -14.85 -21.60 9.23
CA GLN A 435 -15.11 -20.18 9.46
C GLN A 435 -15.51 -19.97 10.92
N VAL A 436 -15.00 -18.90 11.51
CA VAL A 436 -15.16 -18.62 12.94
C VAL A 436 -15.66 -17.21 13.14
N TYR A 437 -16.76 -17.07 13.92
CA TYR A 437 -17.32 -15.79 14.33
C TYR A 437 -17.53 -15.77 15.84
N LEU A 438 -17.03 -14.73 16.49
CA LEU A 438 -17.34 -14.44 17.89
C LEU A 438 -18.38 -13.34 17.95
N MET A 439 -19.46 -13.57 18.68
CA MET A 439 -20.57 -12.64 18.85
C MET A 439 -20.81 -12.35 20.33
N ASP A 440 -21.28 -11.16 20.63
CA ASP A 440 -21.75 -10.81 21.97
C ASP A 440 -23.20 -11.28 22.21
N ARG A 441 -23.74 -10.93 23.40
CA ARG A 441 -25.11 -11.30 23.79
C ARG A 441 -26.20 -10.85 22.83
N LYS A 442 -25.97 -9.70 22.14
CA LYS A 442 -26.90 -9.17 21.12
C LYS A 442 -26.63 -9.72 19.73
N LYS A 443 -25.77 -10.72 19.63
CA LYS A 443 -25.29 -11.31 18.38
C LYS A 443 -24.54 -10.32 17.46
N VAL A 444 -23.99 -9.26 18.05
CA VAL A 444 -23.07 -8.38 17.31
C VAL A 444 -21.75 -9.12 17.10
N ILE A 445 -21.26 -9.18 15.87
CA ILE A 445 -19.96 -9.76 15.53
C ILE A 445 -18.88 -8.89 16.15
N ILE A 446 -18.07 -9.48 17.04
CA ILE A 446 -16.97 -8.81 17.75
C ILE A 446 -15.60 -9.39 17.42
N GLY A 447 -15.60 -10.50 16.69
CA GLY A 447 -14.38 -11.11 16.14
C GLY A 447 -14.73 -12.09 15.05
N LYS A 448 -13.84 -12.28 14.09
CA LYS A 448 -14.01 -13.24 13.00
C LYS A 448 -12.66 -13.69 12.43
N GLN A 449 -12.66 -14.85 11.75
CA GLN A 449 -11.45 -15.43 11.15
C GLN A 449 -10.29 -15.57 12.15
N ILE A 450 -10.63 -15.88 13.40
CA ILE A 450 -9.65 -16.02 14.48
C ILE A 450 -8.90 -17.34 14.28
N VAL A 451 -7.57 -17.22 14.17
CA VAL A 451 -6.68 -18.39 14.04
C VAL A 451 -6.80 -19.22 15.33
N ALA A 452 -6.99 -20.53 15.18
CA ALA A 452 -7.32 -21.42 16.29
C ALA A 452 -6.27 -21.41 17.41
N GLU A 453 -4.99 -21.39 17.05
CA GLU A 453 -3.84 -21.37 17.97
C GLU A 453 -3.78 -20.11 18.83
N LYS A 454 -4.32 -18.98 18.34
CA LYS A 454 -4.36 -17.71 19.04
C LYS A 454 -5.71 -17.36 19.63
N MET A 455 -6.68 -18.26 19.52
CA MET A 455 -8.08 -18.00 19.89
C MET A 455 -8.23 -17.60 21.36
N GLU A 456 -7.55 -18.29 22.27
CA GLU A 456 -7.63 -18.01 23.71
C GLU A 456 -7.15 -16.59 24.02
N GLU A 457 -5.98 -16.21 23.48
CA GLU A 457 -5.39 -14.89 23.67
C GLU A 457 -6.28 -13.78 23.10
N VAL A 458 -6.65 -13.92 21.83
CA VAL A 458 -7.45 -12.90 21.11
C VAL A 458 -8.82 -12.71 21.73
N ILE A 459 -9.51 -13.81 22.09
CA ILE A 459 -10.85 -13.72 22.68
C ILE A 459 -10.78 -13.16 24.11
N ALA A 460 -9.76 -13.55 24.91
CA ALA A 460 -9.56 -12.97 26.23
C ALA A 460 -9.35 -11.44 26.14
N GLN A 461 -8.53 -10.98 25.23
CA GLN A 461 -8.31 -9.54 25.00
C GLN A 461 -9.60 -8.80 24.57
N ILE A 462 -10.37 -9.36 23.64
CA ILE A 462 -11.66 -8.79 23.22
C ILE A 462 -12.64 -8.66 24.38
N ILE A 463 -12.77 -9.71 25.19
CA ILE A 463 -13.66 -9.73 26.37
C ILE A 463 -13.20 -8.69 27.40
N GLU A 464 -11.91 -8.60 27.67
CA GLU A 464 -11.35 -7.64 28.63
C GLU A 464 -11.53 -6.19 28.19
N LEU A 465 -11.23 -5.87 26.94
CA LEU A 465 -11.43 -4.54 26.38
C LEU A 465 -12.91 -4.11 26.46
N ARG A 466 -13.83 -5.01 26.18
CA ARG A 466 -15.26 -4.71 26.26
C ARG A 466 -15.76 -4.52 27.70
N LYS A 467 -15.14 -5.15 28.70
CA LYS A 467 -15.45 -4.90 30.13
C LYS A 467 -14.99 -3.52 30.57
N LYS A 468 -13.84 -3.04 30.06
CA LYS A 468 -13.32 -1.70 30.39
C LYS A 468 -14.13 -0.56 29.74
N ASN A 469 -14.85 -0.84 28.67
CA ASN A 469 -15.63 0.14 27.90
C ASN A 469 -17.14 0.12 28.20
N LYS A 470 -17.59 -0.71 29.15
CA LYS A 470 -18.94 -0.71 29.78
C LYS A 470 -18.91 0.12 31.05
#